data_4d08f8426f01ba52e9f089cc8f67f193
#
_entry.id   4d08f8426f01ba52e9f089cc8f67f193
#
_cell.length_a   1.000
_cell.length_b   1.000
_cell.length_c   1.000
_cell.angle_alpha   90.00
_cell.angle_beta   90.00
_cell.angle_gamma   90.00
#
_symmetry.space_group_name_H-M   'P 1'
#
loop_
_entity.id
_entity.type
_entity.pdbx_description
1 polymer ?
#
loop_
_entity_poly.entity_id
_entity_poly.type
_entity_poly.pdbx_seq_one_letter_code
_entity_poly.pdbx_strand_id
1 'polypeptide(L)'
;MILKTSMLGQIYEFKDVKDVLAKASEKKSGDELAGVAAESKLQRIAAKEVLGQLTVEDLRENPVVPYEEDSVTRIIQDDIDEEVYSEIKGKTIQEMREWILDDTTDSDKIMRASKGLTSEAIAAISKIMGNMDLILAGSKMHITATCNTTIGTENVLAARLQPNHPIDGVEGVTASTLEGLSYGSGDAVIGLNPAIDTVDSTLAIWKTLGDIRDKYQIPTQTCVLSHVTTQMEALRSEQGSADLCFQSIAGSEAALSAFGVTTEMLEEAEALFKEKGHAKGPNVMYFETGQGSELSSSAAFGADQQTMESRCYGLARHYHPFLVNTVVGFMGPEYIYDTKQLIRAALEDVFCGHLHGLPMGCDVCYTNHMPTDQNDSEAILTLLGTAGVHYVMGLPQADDIMLMYQSTSYHDVASVRQLLKKQPIPEFKEWLEKWGFWENGHLGRNAGDPSVFFTK
;
A
#
# COMPACT_ATOMS: atom_id res chain seq x y z
N MET A 1 -11.14 22.08 -22.92
CA MET A 1 -9.97 21.20 -22.73
C MET A 1 -9.18 21.09 -24.02
N ILE A 2 -7.87 21.28 -24.01
CA ILE A 2 -6.97 21.18 -25.19
C ILE A 2 -6.01 20.03 -24.94
N LEU A 3 -6.15 18.95 -25.70
CA LEU A 3 -5.35 17.72 -25.55
C LEU A 3 -4.22 17.60 -26.60
N LYS A 4 -3.50 18.71 -26.83
CA LYS A 4 -2.36 18.74 -27.76
C LYS A 4 -1.34 19.78 -27.36
N THR A 5 -0.08 19.52 -27.73
CA THR A 5 1.02 20.46 -27.58
C THR A 5 2.01 20.33 -28.75
N SER A 6 2.90 21.30 -28.90
CA SER A 6 3.96 21.27 -29.90
C SER A 6 5.33 21.26 -29.23
N MET A 7 6.15 20.30 -29.58
CA MET A 7 7.47 20.11 -28.97
C MET A 7 8.52 19.79 -30.07
N LEU A 8 9.61 20.54 -30.12
CA LEU A 8 10.68 20.41 -31.10
C LEU A 8 10.18 20.38 -32.56
N GLY A 9 9.13 21.19 -32.84
CA GLY A 9 8.54 21.28 -34.21
C GLY A 9 7.57 20.16 -34.55
N GLN A 10 7.31 19.21 -33.65
CA GLN A 10 6.34 18.14 -33.84
C GLN A 10 5.09 18.41 -32.97
N ILE A 11 3.90 18.18 -33.52
CA ILE A 11 2.63 18.26 -32.82
C ILE A 11 2.31 16.89 -32.23
N TYR A 12 1.97 16.88 -30.95
CA TYR A 12 1.45 15.70 -30.22
C TYR A 12 -0.01 15.97 -29.88
N GLU A 13 -0.88 15.09 -30.28
CA GLU A 13 -2.32 15.15 -30.03
C GLU A 13 -2.77 13.86 -29.35
N PHE A 14 -3.60 13.97 -28.32
CA PHE A 14 -4.07 12.86 -27.50
C PHE A 14 -5.58 12.73 -27.67
N LYS A 15 -6.07 11.50 -27.63
CA LYS A 15 -7.44 11.14 -27.93
C LYS A 15 -8.43 11.65 -26.88
N ASP A 16 -8.13 11.45 -25.62
CA ASP A 16 -8.94 11.79 -24.45
C ASP A 16 -8.05 11.94 -23.22
N VAL A 17 -8.66 12.27 -22.05
CA VAL A 17 -7.92 12.42 -20.78
C VAL A 17 -7.24 11.12 -20.35
N LYS A 18 -7.88 10.00 -20.59
CA LYS A 18 -7.32 8.66 -20.30
C LYS A 18 -6.05 8.41 -21.11
N ASP A 19 -6.03 8.74 -22.39
CA ASP A 19 -4.85 8.63 -23.25
C ASP A 19 -3.72 9.57 -22.77
N VAL A 20 -4.05 10.80 -22.33
CA VAL A 20 -3.06 11.71 -21.73
C VAL A 20 -2.47 11.12 -20.47
N LEU A 21 -3.28 10.58 -19.55
CA LEU A 21 -2.83 9.92 -18.32
C LEU A 21 -1.89 8.76 -18.63
N ALA A 22 -2.29 7.87 -19.52
CA ALA A 22 -1.50 6.69 -19.90
C ALA A 22 -0.17 7.07 -20.55
N LYS A 23 -0.17 8.03 -21.49
CA LYS A 23 1.04 8.49 -22.18
C LYS A 23 1.98 9.31 -21.29
N ALA A 24 1.46 9.96 -20.24
CA ALA A 24 2.25 10.69 -19.24
C ALA A 24 2.94 9.78 -18.22
N SER A 25 2.46 8.54 -18.07
CA SER A 25 3.01 7.56 -17.12
C SER A 25 4.46 7.24 -17.42
N GLU A 26 5.29 7.07 -16.38
CA GLU A 26 6.65 6.58 -16.55
C GLU A 26 6.63 5.15 -17.13
N LYS A 27 7.69 4.81 -17.86
CA LYS A 27 7.77 3.54 -18.55
C LYS A 27 7.59 2.36 -17.59
N LYS A 28 6.61 1.50 -17.88
CA LYS A 28 6.38 0.20 -17.24
C LYS A 28 6.02 -0.85 -18.28
N SER A 29 6.47 -2.07 -18.05
CA SER A 29 6.29 -3.18 -18.98
C SER A 29 4.83 -3.51 -19.22
N GLY A 30 3.99 -3.47 -18.17
CA GLY A 30 2.57 -3.75 -18.29
C GLY A 30 1.86 -2.75 -19.22
N ASP A 31 2.18 -1.47 -19.13
CA ASP A 31 1.61 -0.45 -20.01
C ASP A 31 2.07 -0.61 -21.46
N GLU A 32 3.32 -1.03 -21.68
CA GLU A 32 3.83 -1.38 -23.02
C GLU A 32 3.10 -2.61 -23.59
N LEU A 33 2.92 -3.65 -22.77
CA LEU A 33 2.20 -4.87 -23.15
C LEU A 33 0.74 -4.58 -23.51
N ALA A 34 0.09 -3.70 -22.75
CA ALA A 34 -1.29 -3.26 -22.99
C ALA A 34 -1.42 -2.28 -24.18
N GLY A 35 -0.31 -1.79 -24.73
CA GLY A 35 -0.30 -0.84 -25.85
C GLY A 35 -0.75 0.57 -25.48
N VAL A 36 -0.78 0.91 -24.18
CA VAL A 36 -1.21 2.24 -23.69
C VAL A 36 -0.03 3.17 -23.38
N ALA A 37 1.19 2.64 -23.25
CA ALA A 37 2.39 3.42 -22.98
C ALA A 37 2.72 4.43 -24.09
N ALA A 38 3.46 5.48 -23.74
CA ALA A 38 4.01 6.41 -24.73
C ALA A 38 5.00 5.71 -25.67
N GLU A 39 4.88 5.95 -26.97
CA GLU A 39 5.75 5.38 -28.02
C GLU A 39 7.19 5.91 -27.95
N SER A 40 7.38 7.07 -27.33
CA SER A 40 8.68 7.70 -27.19
C SER A 40 8.77 8.57 -25.93
N LYS A 41 10.01 8.87 -25.52
CA LYS A 41 10.26 9.83 -24.42
C LYS A 41 9.68 11.22 -24.74
N LEU A 42 9.73 11.66 -26.00
CA LEU A 42 9.16 12.96 -26.38
C LEU A 42 7.65 12.98 -26.29
N GLN A 43 6.97 11.90 -26.69
CA GLN A 43 5.52 11.79 -26.52
C GLN A 43 5.14 11.79 -25.03
N ARG A 44 5.91 11.10 -24.17
CA ARG A 44 5.68 11.14 -22.71
C ARG A 44 5.82 12.55 -22.15
N ILE A 45 6.87 13.28 -22.54
CA ILE A 45 7.07 14.67 -22.10
C ILE A 45 5.92 15.55 -22.59
N ALA A 46 5.50 15.38 -23.85
CA ALA A 46 4.36 16.10 -24.41
C ALA A 46 3.05 15.80 -23.65
N ALA A 47 2.83 14.53 -23.28
CA ALA A 47 1.67 14.14 -22.47
C ALA A 47 1.72 14.76 -21.07
N LYS A 48 2.89 14.79 -20.42
CA LYS A 48 3.07 15.47 -19.11
C LYS A 48 2.82 16.98 -19.21
N GLU A 49 3.24 17.63 -20.28
CA GLU A 49 2.95 19.05 -20.56
C GLU A 49 1.45 19.31 -20.64
N VAL A 50 0.73 18.48 -21.43
CA VAL A 50 -0.73 18.57 -21.55
C VAL A 50 -1.40 18.28 -20.21
N LEU A 51 -1.00 17.21 -19.54
CA LEU A 51 -1.55 16.80 -18.25
C LEU A 51 -1.41 17.90 -17.19
N GLY A 52 -0.25 18.58 -17.16
CA GLY A 52 0.00 19.69 -16.25
C GLY A 52 -0.94 20.89 -16.44
N GLN A 53 -1.51 21.06 -17.62
CA GLN A 53 -2.45 22.13 -17.94
C GLN A 53 -3.92 21.76 -17.68
N LEU A 54 -4.24 20.48 -17.51
CA LEU A 54 -5.59 20.05 -17.12
C LEU A 54 -5.89 20.50 -15.70
N THR A 55 -7.16 20.83 -15.46
CA THR A 55 -7.64 21.23 -14.13
C THR A 55 -8.10 20.00 -13.31
N VAL A 56 -8.23 20.17 -12.01
CA VAL A 56 -8.86 19.16 -11.13
C VAL A 56 -10.29 18.84 -11.64
N GLU A 57 -11.04 19.84 -12.14
CA GLU A 57 -12.36 19.66 -12.73
C GLU A 57 -12.30 18.81 -14.00
N ASP A 58 -11.34 19.05 -14.92
CA ASP A 58 -11.17 18.24 -16.12
C ASP A 58 -10.96 16.75 -15.80
N LEU A 59 -10.17 16.44 -14.74
CA LEU A 59 -9.94 15.05 -14.31
C LEU A 59 -11.21 14.43 -13.70
N ARG A 60 -11.93 15.16 -12.88
CA ARG A 60 -13.18 14.69 -12.24
C ARG A 60 -14.28 14.41 -13.25
N GLU A 61 -14.43 15.29 -14.26
CA GLU A 61 -15.46 15.14 -15.29
C GLU A 61 -15.14 14.04 -16.33
N ASN A 62 -13.89 13.54 -16.35
CA ASN A 62 -13.44 12.53 -17.31
C ASN A 62 -12.81 11.32 -16.58
N PRO A 63 -13.56 10.58 -15.75
CA PRO A 63 -13.05 9.38 -15.09
C PRO A 63 -12.66 8.33 -16.11
N VAL A 64 -11.64 7.53 -15.80
CA VAL A 64 -11.14 6.50 -16.74
C VAL A 64 -12.11 5.33 -16.93
N VAL A 65 -12.99 5.09 -15.96
CA VAL A 65 -14.14 4.19 -16.07
C VAL A 65 -15.40 5.01 -15.77
N PRO A 66 -16.45 4.95 -16.62
CA PRO A 66 -17.65 5.76 -16.43
C PRO A 66 -18.38 5.49 -15.10
N TYR A 67 -18.94 6.56 -14.50
CA TYR A 67 -19.64 6.48 -13.21
C TYR A 67 -20.80 5.47 -13.21
N GLU A 68 -21.57 5.42 -14.29
CA GLU A 68 -22.74 4.52 -14.40
C GLU A 68 -22.36 3.04 -14.53
N GLU A 69 -21.10 2.75 -14.93
CA GLU A 69 -20.64 1.42 -15.27
C GLU A 69 -19.79 0.76 -14.15
N ASP A 70 -19.41 1.52 -13.11
CA ASP A 70 -18.38 1.06 -12.17
C ASP A 70 -18.64 1.54 -10.73
N SER A 71 -18.81 0.60 -9.80
CA SER A 71 -19.05 0.91 -8.38
C SER A 71 -17.85 1.60 -7.73
N VAL A 72 -16.63 1.29 -8.15
CA VAL A 72 -15.42 1.95 -7.64
C VAL A 72 -15.40 3.43 -8.06
N THR A 73 -15.78 3.74 -9.29
CA THR A 73 -15.93 5.14 -9.74
C THR A 73 -16.99 5.87 -8.92
N ARG A 74 -18.13 5.22 -8.64
CA ARG A 74 -19.17 5.83 -7.79
C ARG A 74 -18.63 6.19 -6.43
N ILE A 75 -17.94 5.27 -5.73
CA ILE A 75 -17.34 5.53 -4.43
C ILE A 75 -16.32 6.68 -4.52
N ILE A 76 -15.41 6.68 -5.50
CA ILE A 76 -14.39 7.73 -5.66
C ILE A 76 -15.04 9.11 -5.85
N GLN A 77 -16.13 9.20 -6.63
CA GLN A 77 -16.80 10.46 -6.94
C GLN A 77 -17.70 10.94 -5.79
N ASP A 78 -18.39 10.02 -5.12
CA ASP A 78 -19.36 10.34 -4.07
C ASP A 78 -18.69 10.70 -2.74
N ASP A 79 -17.46 10.19 -2.49
CA ASP A 79 -16.66 10.52 -1.31
C ASP A 79 -15.95 11.89 -1.39
N ILE A 80 -16.10 12.62 -2.50
CA ILE A 80 -15.50 13.95 -2.64
C ILE A 80 -16.15 14.95 -1.71
N ASP A 81 -15.34 15.65 -0.92
CA ASP A 81 -15.80 16.82 -0.16
C ASP A 81 -16.04 18.00 -1.13
N GLU A 82 -17.31 18.29 -1.41
CA GLU A 82 -17.73 19.28 -2.39
C GLU A 82 -17.31 20.72 -2.00
N GLU A 83 -17.21 21.04 -0.71
CA GLU A 83 -16.72 22.33 -0.25
C GLU A 83 -15.25 22.50 -0.61
N VAL A 84 -14.42 21.50 -0.26
CA VAL A 84 -13.00 21.49 -0.60
C VAL A 84 -12.79 21.45 -2.11
N TYR A 85 -13.55 20.62 -2.82
CA TYR A 85 -13.48 20.55 -4.29
C TYR A 85 -13.74 21.92 -4.92
N SER A 86 -14.77 22.64 -4.46
CA SER A 86 -15.10 23.95 -5.01
C SER A 86 -13.96 24.98 -4.92
N GLU A 87 -13.07 24.84 -3.91
CA GLU A 87 -11.91 25.71 -3.71
C GLU A 87 -10.77 25.40 -4.68
N ILE A 88 -10.64 24.14 -5.12
CA ILE A 88 -9.46 23.67 -5.88
C ILE A 88 -9.78 23.28 -7.32
N LYS A 89 -11.05 23.08 -7.70
CA LYS A 89 -11.44 22.54 -9.01
C LYS A 89 -10.85 23.27 -10.21
N GLY A 90 -10.66 24.58 -10.13
CA GLY A 90 -10.08 25.41 -11.19
C GLY A 90 -8.55 25.43 -11.22
N LYS A 91 -7.88 24.79 -10.24
CA LYS A 91 -6.41 24.68 -10.25
C LYS A 91 -5.95 23.66 -11.27
N THR A 92 -4.88 23.97 -11.98
CA THR A 92 -4.24 23.01 -12.88
C THR A 92 -3.46 21.97 -12.07
N ILE A 93 -3.20 20.82 -12.68
CA ILE A 93 -2.40 19.75 -12.08
C ILE A 93 -0.97 20.25 -11.77
N GLN A 94 -0.41 21.13 -12.64
CA GLN A 94 0.88 21.78 -12.38
C GLN A 94 0.83 22.69 -11.14
N GLU A 95 -0.22 23.51 -10.98
CA GLU A 95 -0.39 24.37 -9.81
C GLU A 95 -0.56 23.54 -8.52
N MET A 96 -1.29 22.42 -8.58
CA MET A 96 -1.42 21.49 -7.45
C MET A 96 -0.08 20.87 -7.06
N ARG A 97 0.72 20.41 -8.05
CA ARG A 97 2.08 19.90 -7.80
C ARG A 97 2.95 20.95 -7.12
N GLU A 98 3.02 22.17 -7.67
CA GLU A 98 3.84 23.24 -7.12
C GLU A 98 3.43 23.61 -5.69
N TRP A 99 2.13 23.68 -5.44
CA TRP A 99 1.59 23.97 -4.13
C TRP A 99 1.91 22.87 -3.10
N ILE A 100 1.83 21.58 -3.46
CA ILE A 100 2.21 20.47 -2.56
C ILE A 100 3.69 20.53 -2.21
N LEU A 101 4.55 20.90 -3.17
CA LEU A 101 6.00 20.99 -2.97
C LEU A 101 6.47 22.25 -2.23
N ASP A 102 5.65 23.29 -2.17
CA ASP A 102 5.99 24.55 -1.50
C ASP A 102 6.26 24.33 0.00
N ASP A 103 7.35 24.90 0.51
CA ASP A 103 7.78 24.74 1.90
C ASP A 103 6.78 25.30 2.93
N THR A 104 5.89 26.20 2.51
CA THR A 104 4.83 26.79 3.37
C THR A 104 3.56 25.95 3.41
N THR A 105 3.48 24.91 2.59
CA THR A 105 2.35 23.97 2.56
C THR A 105 2.65 22.79 3.49
N ASP A 106 1.97 22.75 4.61
CA ASP A 106 2.10 21.73 5.64
C ASP A 106 1.16 20.52 5.40
N SER A 107 1.31 19.50 6.23
CA SER A 107 0.49 18.29 6.19
C SER A 107 -1.01 18.56 6.25
N ASP A 108 -1.44 19.40 7.20
CA ASP A 108 -2.87 19.66 7.43
C ASP A 108 -3.54 20.27 6.20
N LYS A 109 -2.85 21.20 5.53
CA LYS A 109 -3.34 21.80 4.28
C LYS A 109 -3.44 20.76 3.16
N ILE A 110 -2.40 19.91 3.01
CA ILE A 110 -2.38 18.86 1.99
C ILE A 110 -3.53 17.88 2.26
N MET A 111 -3.66 17.39 3.49
CA MET A 111 -4.71 16.44 3.88
C MET A 111 -6.12 17.01 3.78
N ARG A 112 -6.29 18.31 4.00
CA ARG A 112 -7.57 18.97 3.72
C ARG A 112 -7.87 19.00 2.22
N ALA A 113 -6.93 19.46 1.40
CA ALA A 113 -7.12 19.56 -0.05
C ALA A 113 -7.34 18.20 -0.71
N SER A 114 -6.72 17.13 -0.20
CA SER A 114 -6.86 15.78 -0.72
C SER A 114 -8.30 15.26 -0.73
N LYS A 115 -9.16 15.74 0.18
CA LYS A 115 -10.57 15.37 0.24
C LYS A 115 -11.40 15.85 -0.97
N GLY A 116 -10.89 16.85 -1.69
CA GLY A 116 -11.49 17.34 -2.94
C GLY A 116 -10.88 16.75 -4.22
N LEU A 117 -9.95 15.78 -4.11
CA LEU A 117 -9.27 15.18 -5.26
C LEU A 117 -9.80 13.78 -5.56
N THR A 118 -10.12 13.52 -6.82
CA THR A 118 -10.34 12.16 -7.33
C THR A 118 -9.03 11.40 -7.49
N SER A 119 -9.12 10.09 -7.61
CA SER A 119 -7.95 9.22 -7.79
C SER A 119 -7.20 9.53 -9.10
N GLU A 120 -7.92 9.90 -10.16
CA GLU A 120 -7.33 10.34 -11.43
C GLU A 120 -6.55 11.66 -11.28
N ALA A 121 -7.06 12.61 -10.49
CA ALA A 121 -6.36 13.85 -10.20
C ALA A 121 -5.08 13.59 -9.38
N ILE A 122 -5.14 12.71 -8.40
CA ILE A 122 -3.97 12.27 -7.61
C ILE A 122 -2.94 11.57 -8.48
N ALA A 123 -3.38 10.64 -9.34
CA ALA A 123 -2.52 9.99 -10.33
C ALA A 123 -1.85 11.01 -11.26
N ALA A 124 -2.60 11.99 -11.75
CA ALA A 124 -2.09 13.06 -12.62
C ALA A 124 -0.97 13.87 -11.95
N ILE A 125 -1.16 14.24 -10.68
CA ILE A 125 -0.15 14.97 -9.88
C ILE A 125 1.13 14.13 -9.78
N SER A 126 1.03 12.83 -9.45
CA SER A 126 2.19 11.94 -9.33
C SER A 126 2.96 11.77 -10.64
N LYS A 127 2.27 11.72 -11.80
CA LYS A 127 2.88 11.53 -13.12
C LYS A 127 3.78 12.69 -13.55
N ILE A 128 3.47 13.91 -13.13
CA ILE A 128 4.30 15.09 -13.45
C ILE A 128 5.38 15.36 -12.40
N MET A 129 5.50 14.52 -11.35
CA MET A 129 6.55 14.57 -10.33
C MET A 129 7.75 13.68 -10.71
N GLY A 130 8.96 14.15 -10.37
CA GLY A 130 10.16 13.31 -10.32
C GLY A 130 10.22 12.47 -9.03
N ASN A 131 11.14 11.49 -8.97
CA ASN A 131 11.28 10.67 -7.76
C ASN A 131 11.56 11.50 -6.50
N MET A 132 12.40 12.54 -6.61
CA MET A 132 12.69 13.43 -5.47
C MET A 132 11.46 14.24 -5.03
N ASP A 133 10.61 14.64 -5.99
CA ASP A 133 9.35 15.32 -5.68
C ASP A 133 8.41 14.39 -4.91
N LEU A 134 8.29 13.12 -5.35
CA LEU A 134 7.46 12.10 -4.68
C LEU A 134 7.94 11.83 -3.26
N ILE A 135 9.25 11.71 -3.06
CA ILE A 135 9.87 11.52 -1.74
C ILE A 135 9.59 12.72 -0.83
N LEU A 136 9.87 13.94 -1.33
CA LEU A 136 9.68 15.18 -0.56
C LEU A 136 8.21 15.36 -0.18
N ALA A 137 7.30 15.23 -1.14
CA ALA A 137 5.87 15.38 -0.91
C ALA A 137 5.33 14.28 0.03
N GLY A 138 5.73 13.02 -0.18
CA GLY A 138 5.34 11.89 0.67
C GLY A 138 5.75 12.10 2.13
N SER A 139 6.97 12.56 2.36
CA SER A 139 7.51 12.80 3.71
C SER A 139 6.83 13.95 4.48
N LYS A 140 6.09 14.83 3.79
CA LYS A 140 5.33 15.94 4.41
C LYS A 140 3.97 15.50 4.94
N MET A 141 3.42 14.37 4.48
CA MET A 141 2.07 13.93 4.80
C MET A 141 2.06 13.04 6.04
N HIS A 142 1.33 13.46 7.07
CA HIS A 142 1.21 12.73 8.34
C HIS A 142 -0.20 12.11 8.44
N ILE A 143 -0.25 10.81 8.37
CA ILE A 143 -1.49 10.02 8.43
C ILE A 143 -1.38 9.04 9.59
N THR A 144 -2.43 8.92 10.39
CA THR A 144 -2.50 7.96 11.48
C THR A 144 -3.75 7.11 11.40
N ALA A 145 -3.63 5.84 11.80
CA ALA A 145 -4.76 4.94 11.98
C ALA A 145 -4.57 4.11 13.26
N THR A 146 -5.68 3.70 13.88
CA THR A 146 -5.65 2.99 15.17
C THR A 146 -6.46 1.70 15.11
N CYS A 147 -5.80 0.58 15.40
CA CYS A 147 -6.40 -0.72 15.69
C CYS A 147 -6.16 -1.05 17.17
N ASN A 148 -5.28 -1.99 17.53
CA ASN A 148 -4.84 -2.20 18.91
C ASN A 148 -3.73 -1.21 19.30
N THR A 149 -2.95 -0.78 18.33
CA THR A 149 -1.91 0.27 18.41
C THR A 149 -2.18 1.33 17.36
N THR A 150 -1.40 2.42 17.37
CA THR A 150 -1.52 3.51 16.37
C THR A 150 -0.31 3.50 15.45
N ILE A 151 -0.57 3.37 14.13
CA ILE A 151 0.45 3.51 13.08
C ILE A 151 0.52 4.96 12.57
N GLY A 152 1.65 5.34 11.99
CA GLY A 152 1.87 6.65 11.36
C GLY A 152 2.25 7.76 12.31
N THR A 153 2.61 7.44 13.55
CA THR A 153 3.15 8.41 14.49
C THR A 153 4.55 8.89 14.08
N GLU A 154 4.90 10.09 14.50
CA GLU A 154 6.15 10.73 14.10
C GLU A 154 7.39 9.88 14.46
N ASN A 155 8.35 9.82 13.55
CA ASN A 155 9.60 9.06 13.69
C ASN A 155 9.44 7.55 13.83
N VAL A 156 8.28 6.99 13.49
CA VAL A 156 8.04 5.56 13.45
C VAL A 156 8.20 5.02 12.03
N LEU A 157 8.78 3.84 11.92
CA LEU A 157 8.68 2.94 10.77
C LEU A 157 8.30 1.58 11.32
N ALA A 158 7.08 1.17 11.10
CA ALA A 158 6.58 -0.11 11.58
C ALA A 158 6.96 -1.28 10.63
N ALA A 159 6.76 -2.51 11.08
CA ALA A 159 6.97 -3.70 10.28
C ALA A 159 5.81 -4.68 10.41
N ARG A 160 5.32 -5.19 9.28
CA ARG A 160 4.51 -6.39 9.24
C ARG A 160 5.43 -7.59 9.38
N LEU A 161 5.23 -8.40 10.41
CA LEU A 161 5.84 -9.71 10.51
C LEU A 161 5.03 -10.71 9.68
N GLN A 162 5.69 -11.37 8.73
CA GLN A 162 5.06 -12.32 7.80
C GLN A 162 5.59 -13.74 8.04
N PRO A 163 5.00 -14.51 8.98
CA PRO A 163 5.46 -15.84 9.36
C PRO A 163 4.87 -16.93 8.46
N ASN A 164 4.85 -16.72 7.14
CA ASN A 164 4.26 -17.66 6.19
C ASN A 164 4.92 -19.04 6.27
N HIS A 165 4.10 -20.08 6.13
CA HIS A 165 4.56 -21.47 6.20
C HIS A 165 3.92 -22.29 5.07
N PRO A 166 4.68 -23.17 4.38
CA PRO A 166 4.20 -23.86 3.17
C PRO A 166 2.98 -24.76 3.36
N ILE A 167 2.70 -25.19 4.60
CA ILE A 167 1.59 -26.08 4.96
C ILE A 167 0.82 -25.60 6.21
N ASP A 168 0.90 -24.32 6.55
CA ASP A 168 0.26 -23.72 7.74
C ASP A 168 0.57 -24.45 9.07
N GLY A 169 1.76 -25.07 9.17
CA GLY A 169 2.17 -25.82 10.36
C GLY A 169 2.35 -24.95 11.59
N VAL A 170 1.52 -25.17 12.62
CA VAL A 170 1.46 -24.34 13.85
C VAL A 170 2.81 -24.13 14.52
N GLU A 171 3.64 -25.20 14.62
CA GLU A 171 4.97 -25.13 15.20
C GLU A 171 5.91 -24.24 14.37
N GLY A 172 5.85 -24.37 13.02
CA GLY A 172 6.68 -23.55 12.11
C GLY A 172 6.24 -22.08 12.14
N VAL A 173 4.93 -21.81 12.08
CA VAL A 173 4.36 -20.46 12.23
C VAL A 173 4.77 -19.84 13.56
N THR A 174 4.69 -20.60 14.66
CA THR A 174 5.09 -20.14 15.99
C THR A 174 6.58 -19.81 16.02
N ALA A 175 7.43 -20.70 15.50
CA ALA A 175 8.89 -20.48 15.49
C ALA A 175 9.26 -19.22 14.68
N SER A 176 8.72 -19.07 13.47
CA SER A 176 8.93 -17.88 12.61
C SER A 176 8.41 -16.60 13.25
N THR A 177 7.24 -16.66 13.92
CA THR A 177 6.69 -15.51 14.64
C THR A 177 7.61 -15.08 15.78
N LEU A 178 8.08 -15.99 16.62
CA LEU A 178 8.96 -15.67 17.75
C LEU A 178 10.34 -15.18 17.28
N GLU A 179 10.85 -15.73 16.18
CA GLU A 179 12.08 -15.23 15.55
C GLU A 179 11.92 -13.77 15.12
N GLY A 180 10.91 -13.46 14.29
CA GLY A 180 10.68 -12.11 13.79
C GLY A 180 10.43 -11.08 14.91
N LEU A 181 9.68 -11.46 15.95
CA LEU A 181 9.50 -10.64 17.15
C LEU A 181 10.83 -10.34 17.85
N SER A 182 11.75 -11.31 17.91
CA SER A 182 13.07 -11.12 18.52
C SER A 182 13.97 -10.15 17.75
N TYR A 183 13.69 -9.91 16.48
CA TYR A 183 14.33 -8.89 15.65
C TYR A 183 13.56 -7.55 15.61
N GLY A 184 12.49 -7.40 16.36
CA GLY A 184 11.72 -6.17 16.45
C GLY A 184 10.75 -5.94 15.28
N SER A 185 10.35 -6.99 14.57
CA SER A 185 9.28 -6.97 13.55
C SER A 185 7.96 -7.40 14.15
N GLY A 186 6.84 -6.83 13.66
CA GLY A 186 5.48 -7.21 14.08
C GLY A 186 4.68 -6.11 14.77
N ASP A 187 5.21 -4.90 14.86
CA ASP A 187 4.52 -3.77 15.45
C ASP A 187 3.38 -3.21 14.56
N ALA A 188 3.50 -3.29 13.23
CA ALA A 188 2.36 -2.99 12.35
C ALA A 188 1.29 -4.07 12.46
N VAL A 189 1.68 -5.31 12.28
CA VAL A 189 0.81 -6.49 12.34
C VAL A 189 1.64 -7.78 12.33
N ILE A 190 1.17 -8.83 12.97
CA ILE A 190 1.58 -10.20 12.69
C ILE A 190 0.57 -10.74 11.69
N GLY A 191 0.96 -10.79 10.41
CA GLY A 191 0.07 -11.10 9.28
C GLY A 191 0.56 -12.30 8.49
N LEU A 192 -0.26 -13.35 8.41
CA LEU A 192 0.06 -14.61 7.73
C LEU A 192 -0.84 -14.82 6.51
N ASN A 193 -0.22 -15.11 5.36
CA ASN A 193 -0.91 -15.60 4.17
C ASN A 193 -1.08 -17.12 4.30
N PRO A 194 -2.30 -17.66 4.44
CA PRO A 194 -2.47 -19.10 4.61
C PRO A 194 -2.15 -19.85 3.30
N ALA A 195 -1.49 -20.98 3.41
CA ALA A 195 -1.29 -21.89 2.29
C ALA A 195 -2.59 -22.54 1.83
N ILE A 196 -3.56 -22.68 2.73
CA ILE A 196 -4.89 -23.25 2.48
C ILE A 196 -5.95 -22.25 2.96
N ASP A 197 -6.70 -21.68 2.01
CA ASP A 197 -7.78 -20.73 2.31
C ASP A 197 -9.09 -21.49 2.63
N THR A 198 -9.23 -21.88 3.90
CA THR A 198 -10.44 -22.51 4.45
C THR A 198 -10.78 -21.93 5.83
N VAL A 199 -12.03 -22.05 6.24
CA VAL A 199 -12.49 -21.61 7.57
C VAL A 199 -11.68 -22.27 8.69
N ASP A 200 -11.45 -23.57 8.61
CA ASP A 200 -10.72 -24.33 9.63
C ASP A 200 -9.25 -23.85 9.73
N SER A 201 -8.56 -23.65 8.60
CA SER A 201 -7.19 -23.13 8.57
C SER A 201 -7.15 -21.70 9.13
N THR A 202 -8.07 -20.85 8.71
CA THR A 202 -8.16 -19.46 9.20
C THR A 202 -8.35 -19.40 10.72
N LEU A 203 -9.28 -20.20 11.27
CA LEU A 203 -9.51 -20.29 12.71
C LEU A 203 -8.28 -20.81 13.47
N ALA A 204 -7.61 -21.83 12.94
CA ALA A 204 -6.42 -22.42 13.56
C ALA A 204 -5.28 -21.39 13.62
N ILE A 205 -5.08 -20.63 12.55
CA ILE A 205 -4.03 -19.57 12.49
C ILE A 205 -4.42 -18.39 13.37
N TRP A 206 -5.65 -17.89 13.33
CA TRP A 206 -6.10 -16.81 14.24
C TRP A 206 -5.85 -17.16 15.69
N LYS A 207 -6.24 -18.41 16.07
CA LYS A 207 -5.99 -18.90 17.42
C LYS A 207 -4.50 -18.92 17.76
N THR A 208 -3.66 -19.43 16.86
CA THR A 208 -2.21 -19.53 17.06
C THR A 208 -1.59 -18.15 17.28
N LEU A 209 -1.88 -17.19 16.39
CA LEU A 209 -1.36 -15.82 16.49
C LEU A 209 -1.91 -15.08 17.71
N GLY A 210 -3.19 -15.25 18.02
CA GLY A 210 -3.84 -14.70 19.20
C GLY A 210 -3.24 -15.24 20.50
N ASP A 211 -3.05 -16.56 20.59
CA ASP A 211 -2.42 -17.21 21.76
C ASP A 211 -0.98 -16.71 22.00
N ILE A 212 -0.20 -16.51 20.93
CA ILE A 212 1.17 -15.94 21.01
C ILE A 212 1.09 -14.50 21.52
N ARG A 213 0.25 -13.64 20.89
CA ARG A 213 0.08 -12.25 21.28
C ARG A 213 -0.28 -12.13 22.76
N ASP A 214 -1.29 -12.88 23.19
CA ASP A 214 -1.83 -12.78 24.55
C ASP A 214 -0.88 -13.38 25.59
N LYS A 215 -0.26 -14.51 25.29
CA LYS A 215 0.73 -15.15 26.19
C LYS A 215 1.91 -14.24 26.50
N TYR A 216 2.44 -13.56 25.50
CA TYR A 216 3.59 -12.68 25.67
C TYR A 216 3.22 -11.20 25.81
N GLN A 217 1.91 -10.89 25.87
CA GLN A 217 1.37 -9.54 26.02
C GLN A 217 1.95 -8.57 24.96
N ILE A 218 1.95 -8.99 23.72
CA ILE A 218 2.53 -8.22 22.62
C ILE A 218 1.55 -7.11 22.21
N PRO A 219 1.95 -5.82 22.25
CA PRO A 219 1.10 -4.72 21.81
C PRO A 219 1.11 -4.63 20.28
N THR A 220 0.29 -5.45 19.64
CA THR A 220 0.13 -5.53 18.19
C THR A 220 -1.27 -6.04 17.83
N GLN A 221 -1.55 -6.11 16.56
CA GLN A 221 -2.72 -6.76 15.98
C GLN A 221 -2.31 -7.97 15.14
N THR A 222 -3.26 -8.89 14.95
CA THR A 222 -3.07 -10.09 14.15
C THR A 222 -4.00 -10.08 12.93
N CYS A 223 -3.55 -10.70 11.84
CA CYS A 223 -4.33 -10.85 10.63
C CYS A 223 -4.04 -12.20 9.96
N VAL A 224 -5.06 -12.87 9.47
CA VAL A 224 -4.91 -14.00 8.53
C VAL A 224 -5.42 -13.53 7.18
N LEU A 225 -4.58 -13.62 6.17
CA LEU A 225 -4.83 -13.05 4.85
C LEU A 225 -5.59 -14.05 3.94
N SER A 226 -6.65 -14.66 4.50
CA SER A 226 -7.63 -15.44 3.76
C SER A 226 -8.55 -14.51 2.97
N HIS A 227 -9.29 -15.07 2.00
CA HIS A 227 -10.32 -14.31 1.29
C HIS A 227 -11.38 -13.77 2.27
N VAL A 228 -11.92 -12.56 1.99
CA VAL A 228 -12.88 -11.89 2.89
C VAL A 228 -14.08 -12.76 3.26
N THR A 229 -14.60 -13.55 2.32
CA THR A 229 -15.73 -14.46 2.58
C THR A 229 -15.38 -15.56 3.57
N THR A 230 -14.17 -16.13 3.47
CA THR A 230 -13.65 -17.14 4.41
C THR A 230 -13.51 -16.54 5.81
N GLN A 231 -12.95 -15.32 5.91
CA GLN A 231 -12.81 -14.61 7.18
C GLN A 231 -14.17 -14.31 7.82
N MET A 232 -15.14 -13.81 7.05
CA MET A 232 -16.49 -13.55 7.57
C MET A 232 -17.17 -14.82 8.07
N GLU A 233 -17.03 -15.93 7.35
CA GLU A 233 -17.59 -17.22 7.77
C GLU A 233 -16.91 -17.72 9.06
N ALA A 234 -15.59 -17.64 9.14
CA ALA A 234 -14.82 -17.98 10.33
C ALA A 234 -15.25 -17.14 11.55
N LEU A 235 -15.41 -15.83 11.37
CA LEU A 235 -15.81 -14.92 12.46
C LEU A 235 -17.27 -15.10 12.89
N ARG A 236 -18.15 -15.58 12.00
CA ARG A 236 -19.53 -15.94 12.37
C ARG A 236 -19.63 -17.25 13.15
N SER A 237 -18.74 -18.22 12.88
CA SER A 237 -18.74 -19.52 13.53
C SER A 237 -18.11 -19.49 14.91
N GLU A 238 -17.11 -18.68 15.15
CA GLU A 238 -16.40 -18.53 16.42
C GLU A 238 -16.08 -17.05 16.67
N GLN A 239 -16.44 -16.54 17.86
CA GLN A 239 -15.99 -15.23 18.30
C GLN A 239 -14.55 -15.39 18.78
N GLY A 240 -13.62 -14.82 18.05
CA GLY A 240 -12.26 -15.15 18.33
C GLY A 240 -11.25 -14.03 18.19
N SER A 241 -10.05 -14.39 17.87
CA SER A 241 -8.82 -13.59 17.94
C SER A 241 -8.60 -12.68 16.72
N ALA A 242 -9.61 -12.40 15.92
CA ALA A 242 -9.51 -11.60 14.71
C ALA A 242 -9.46 -10.10 15.04
N ASP A 243 -8.36 -9.45 14.73
CA ASP A 243 -8.22 -8.00 14.89
C ASP A 243 -8.50 -7.27 13.57
N LEU A 244 -7.88 -7.70 12.48
CA LEU A 244 -8.00 -7.08 11.15
C LEU A 244 -8.67 -8.01 10.15
N CYS A 245 -9.50 -7.41 9.30
CA CYS A 245 -10.06 -8.04 8.11
C CYS A 245 -9.19 -7.70 6.89
N PHE A 246 -8.68 -8.71 6.23
CA PHE A 246 -7.88 -8.56 5.03
C PHE A 246 -8.69 -8.73 3.75
N GLN A 247 -8.35 -7.98 2.71
CA GLN A 247 -8.71 -8.28 1.33
C GLN A 247 -7.80 -7.57 0.32
N SER A 248 -7.41 -8.28 -0.74
CA SER A 248 -6.85 -7.64 -1.94
C SER A 248 -7.95 -6.93 -2.71
N ILE A 249 -7.71 -5.67 -3.07
CA ILE A 249 -8.68 -4.83 -3.78
C ILE A 249 -8.14 -4.36 -5.12
N ALA A 250 -9.02 -3.83 -5.95
CA ALA A 250 -8.70 -3.36 -7.30
C ALA A 250 -9.40 -2.04 -7.63
N GLY A 251 -8.88 -1.32 -8.62
CA GLY A 251 -9.34 0.00 -9.04
C GLY A 251 -10.53 0.01 -9.99
N SER A 252 -11.20 -1.13 -10.22
CA SER A 252 -12.45 -1.24 -10.96
C SER A 252 -13.33 -2.37 -10.44
N GLU A 253 -14.65 -2.24 -10.60
CA GLU A 253 -15.62 -3.29 -10.25
C GLU A 253 -15.34 -4.60 -11.00
N ALA A 254 -14.93 -4.50 -12.26
CA ALA A 254 -14.60 -5.69 -13.04
C ALA A 254 -13.41 -6.45 -12.48
N ALA A 255 -12.36 -5.76 -12.02
CA ALA A 255 -11.20 -6.39 -11.39
C ALA A 255 -11.53 -6.92 -9.99
N LEU A 256 -12.32 -6.20 -9.18
CA LEU A 256 -12.85 -6.71 -7.91
C LEU A 256 -13.63 -8.01 -8.11
N SER A 257 -14.52 -8.05 -9.10
CA SER A 257 -15.29 -9.23 -9.43
C SER A 257 -14.42 -10.41 -9.87
N ALA A 258 -13.29 -10.16 -10.55
CA ALA A 258 -12.31 -11.19 -10.90
C ALA A 258 -11.62 -11.78 -9.65
N PHE A 259 -11.53 -11.02 -8.55
CA PHE A 259 -11.05 -11.50 -7.25
C PHE A 259 -12.16 -12.14 -6.40
N GLY A 260 -13.40 -12.19 -6.91
CA GLY A 260 -14.56 -12.70 -6.16
C GLY A 260 -15.07 -11.74 -5.08
N VAL A 261 -14.79 -10.45 -5.20
CA VAL A 261 -15.09 -9.41 -4.21
C VAL A 261 -16.04 -8.37 -4.79
N THR A 262 -16.94 -7.84 -3.95
CA THR A 262 -17.75 -6.67 -4.27
C THR A 262 -17.61 -5.62 -3.17
N THR A 263 -18.01 -4.39 -3.45
CA THR A 263 -18.00 -3.29 -2.46
C THR A 263 -18.91 -3.60 -1.29
N GLU A 264 -20.09 -4.22 -1.53
CA GLU A 264 -21.03 -4.61 -0.47
C GLU A 264 -20.45 -5.70 0.44
N MET A 265 -19.64 -6.63 -0.11
CA MET A 265 -18.92 -7.61 0.72
C MET A 265 -17.91 -6.95 1.64
N LEU A 266 -17.22 -5.91 1.18
CA LEU A 266 -16.26 -5.16 2.00
C LEU A 266 -16.98 -4.38 3.12
N GLU A 267 -18.12 -3.75 2.82
CA GLU A 267 -18.96 -3.08 3.82
C GLU A 267 -19.47 -4.06 4.88
N GLU A 268 -19.96 -5.22 4.46
CA GLU A 268 -20.41 -6.27 5.37
C GLU A 268 -19.28 -6.79 6.25
N ALA A 269 -18.10 -7.00 5.68
CA ALA A 269 -16.93 -7.46 6.41
C ALA A 269 -16.48 -6.43 7.44
N GLU A 270 -16.37 -5.15 7.06
CA GLU A 270 -16.00 -4.09 7.99
C GLU A 270 -16.97 -4.02 9.17
N ALA A 271 -18.27 -4.00 8.90
CA ALA A 271 -19.30 -3.99 9.93
C ALA A 271 -19.20 -5.20 10.87
N LEU A 272 -18.98 -6.40 10.31
CA LEU A 272 -18.84 -7.64 11.08
C LEU A 272 -17.60 -7.62 11.97
N PHE A 273 -16.45 -7.14 11.47
CA PHE A 273 -15.22 -7.05 12.26
C PHE A 273 -15.31 -5.97 13.35
N LYS A 274 -15.99 -4.86 13.11
CA LYS A 274 -16.30 -3.86 14.16
C LYS A 274 -17.23 -4.41 15.24
N GLU A 275 -18.18 -5.28 14.88
CA GLU A 275 -19.14 -5.88 15.84
C GLU A 275 -18.52 -7.03 16.65
N LYS A 276 -17.79 -7.94 15.97
CA LYS A 276 -17.37 -9.23 16.55
C LYS A 276 -15.87 -9.41 16.70
N GLY A 277 -15.06 -8.57 16.06
CA GLY A 277 -13.61 -8.64 16.14
C GLY A 277 -13.07 -8.20 17.50
N HIS A 278 -11.76 -8.37 17.70
CA HIS A 278 -11.06 -8.00 18.94
C HIS A 278 -10.36 -6.65 18.88
N ALA A 279 -10.39 -5.97 17.73
CA ALA A 279 -9.80 -4.65 17.59
C ALA A 279 -10.39 -3.66 18.59
N LYS A 280 -9.52 -2.86 19.22
CA LYS A 280 -9.92 -1.82 20.18
C LYS A 280 -10.20 -0.48 19.53
N GLY A 281 -9.55 -0.21 18.39
CA GLY A 281 -9.71 1.00 17.61
C GLY A 281 -10.70 0.85 16.45
N PRO A 282 -11.00 1.93 15.76
CA PRO A 282 -12.02 1.95 14.71
C PRO A 282 -11.57 1.38 13.37
N ASN A 283 -10.26 1.30 13.13
CA ASN A 283 -9.69 0.92 11.84
C ASN A 283 -9.42 -0.58 11.84
N VAL A 284 -10.29 -1.35 11.19
CA VAL A 284 -10.27 -2.83 11.21
C VAL A 284 -9.93 -3.46 9.87
N MET A 285 -9.85 -2.65 8.78
CA MET A 285 -9.57 -3.16 7.46
C MET A 285 -8.07 -3.13 7.14
N TYR A 286 -7.61 -4.15 6.42
CA TYR A 286 -6.29 -4.23 5.85
C TYR A 286 -6.41 -4.58 4.36
N PHE A 287 -5.96 -3.70 3.48
CA PHE A 287 -6.00 -3.89 2.04
C PHE A 287 -4.64 -4.12 1.44
N GLU A 288 -4.57 -4.98 0.44
CA GLU A 288 -3.43 -5.12 -0.46
C GLU A 288 -3.82 -4.76 -1.89
N THR A 289 -2.86 -4.14 -2.58
CA THR A 289 -2.95 -3.70 -3.97
C THR A 289 -1.64 -4.03 -4.67
N GLY A 290 -1.55 -3.78 -5.98
CA GLY A 290 -0.30 -3.93 -6.72
C GLY A 290 -0.48 -3.56 -8.19
N GLN A 291 0.39 -2.70 -8.69
CA GLN A 291 0.37 -2.30 -10.10
C GLN A 291 0.40 -3.51 -11.04
N GLY A 292 -0.48 -3.52 -12.02
CA GLY A 292 -0.62 -4.59 -12.99
C GLY A 292 -1.84 -5.51 -12.75
N SER A 293 -2.48 -5.46 -11.59
CA SER A 293 -3.61 -6.32 -11.25
C SER A 293 -4.78 -6.18 -12.24
N GLU A 294 -5.16 -4.96 -12.60
CA GLU A 294 -6.22 -4.68 -13.56
C GLU A 294 -5.86 -5.07 -14.99
N LEU A 295 -4.59 -4.92 -15.37
CA LEU A 295 -4.10 -5.38 -16.67
C LEU A 295 -4.14 -6.90 -16.77
N SER A 296 -3.72 -7.60 -15.72
CA SER A 296 -3.73 -9.07 -15.66
C SER A 296 -5.14 -9.67 -15.73
N SER A 297 -6.13 -8.97 -15.16
CA SER A 297 -7.54 -9.36 -15.20
C SER A 297 -8.31 -8.80 -16.41
N SER A 298 -7.64 -8.14 -17.36
CA SER A 298 -8.25 -7.49 -18.52
C SER A 298 -9.33 -6.45 -18.14
N ALA A 299 -9.17 -5.80 -16.99
CA ALA A 299 -10.14 -4.89 -16.40
C ALA A 299 -9.60 -3.45 -16.24
N ALA A 300 -8.57 -3.08 -17.02
CA ALA A 300 -7.97 -1.73 -16.98
C ALA A 300 -8.65 -0.71 -17.89
N PHE A 301 -9.60 -1.11 -18.72
CA PHE A 301 -10.39 -0.24 -19.61
C PHE A 301 -9.55 0.72 -20.49
N GLY A 302 -8.32 0.32 -20.85
CA GLY A 302 -7.37 1.13 -21.60
C GLY A 302 -6.67 2.23 -20.78
N ALA A 303 -6.80 2.22 -19.49
CA ALA A 303 -5.98 3.02 -18.56
C ALA A 303 -4.63 2.36 -18.30
N ASP A 304 -3.67 3.14 -17.83
CA ASP A 304 -2.38 2.65 -17.37
C ASP A 304 -2.43 2.11 -15.95
N GLN A 305 -1.48 1.23 -15.61
CA GLN A 305 -1.48 0.53 -14.32
C GLN A 305 -1.33 1.46 -13.11
N GLN A 306 -0.61 2.59 -13.23
CA GLN A 306 -0.47 3.53 -12.11
C GLN A 306 -1.78 4.30 -11.84
N THR A 307 -2.53 4.67 -12.88
CA THR A 307 -3.86 5.28 -12.71
C THR A 307 -4.83 4.30 -12.05
N MET A 308 -4.83 3.04 -12.47
CA MET A 308 -5.69 2.01 -11.87
C MET A 308 -5.31 1.75 -10.41
N GLU A 309 -4.01 1.70 -10.08
CA GLU A 309 -3.53 1.56 -8.71
C GLU A 309 -3.97 2.74 -7.83
N SER A 310 -3.89 3.97 -8.32
CA SER A 310 -4.42 5.15 -7.60
C SER A 310 -5.92 5.01 -7.30
N ARG A 311 -6.69 4.37 -8.16
CA ARG A 311 -8.12 4.09 -7.95
C ARG A 311 -8.36 3.03 -6.86
N CYS A 312 -7.44 2.06 -6.69
CA CYS A 312 -7.47 1.16 -5.54
C CYS A 312 -7.43 1.95 -4.23
N TYR A 313 -6.57 2.98 -4.17
CA TYR A 313 -6.47 3.85 -2.99
C TYR A 313 -7.71 4.73 -2.79
N GLY A 314 -8.37 5.14 -3.87
CA GLY A 314 -9.66 5.81 -3.80
C GLY A 314 -10.76 4.94 -3.17
N LEU A 315 -10.81 3.66 -3.55
CA LEU A 315 -11.67 2.67 -2.92
C LEU A 315 -11.28 2.43 -1.45
N ALA A 316 -9.98 2.23 -1.18
CA ALA A 316 -9.50 1.99 0.18
C ALA A 316 -9.84 3.13 1.15
N ARG A 317 -9.77 4.39 0.70
CA ARG A 317 -10.07 5.58 1.50
C ARG A 317 -11.47 5.54 2.11
N HIS A 318 -12.44 4.99 1.40
CA HIS A 318 -13.82 4.86 1.85
C HIS A 318 -13.96 4.09 3.17
N TYR A 319 -13.14 3.04 3.36
CA TYR A 319 -13.20 2.16 4.53
C TYR A 319 -12.30 2.59 5.69
N HIS A 320 -11.55 3.68 5.58
CA HIS A 320 -10.62 4.15 6.61
C HIS A 320 -9.77 3.02 7.20
N PRO A 321 -8.99 2.28 6.40
CA PRO A 321 -8.29 1.08 6.84
C PRO A 321 -7.19 1.38 7.86
N PHE A 322 -6.81 0.35 8.63
CA PHE A 322 -5.63 0.41 9.48
C PHE A 322 -4.34 0.28 8.66
N LEU A 323 -4.35 -0.55 7.61
CA LEU A 323 -3.21 -0.79 6.73
C LEU A 323 -3.65 -0.81 5.26
N VAL A 324 -2.83 -0.21 4.41
CA VAL A 324 -2.87 -0.44 2.95
C VAL A 324 -1.47 -0.76 2.49
N ASN A 325 -1.29 -1.88 1.80
CA ASN A 325 -0.01 -2.36 1.31
C ASN A 325 0.01 -2.40 -0.22
N THR A 326 1.01 -1.77 -0.83
CA THR A 326 1.32 -2.02 -2.24
C THR A 326 2.32 -3.16 -2.35
N VAL A 327 2.00 -4.18 -3.13
CA VAL A 327 2.84 -5.37 -3.40
C VAL A 327 3.50 -5.18 -4.76
N VAL A 328 4.59 -4.40 -4.79
CA VAL A 328 5.05 -3.70 -6.01
C VAL A 328 5.48 -4.62 -7.13
N GLY A 329 6.25 -5.66 -6.88
CA GLY A 329 6.80 -6.55 -7.89
C GLY A 329 6.13 -7.91 -8.01
N PHE A 330 5.05 -8.15 -7.27
CA PHE A 330 4.41 -9.47 -7.16
C PHE A 330 3.82 -9.97 -8.50
N MET A 331 3.30 -9.06 -9.32
CA MET A 331 2.71 -9.41 -10.62
C MET A 331 3.73 -9.88 -11.67
N GLY A 332 5.03 -9.73 -11.37
CA GLY A 332 6.12 -10.22 -12.21
C GLY A 332 6.62 -9.24 -13.26
N PRO A 333 7.65 -9.66 -14.03
CA PRO A 333 8.35 -8.78 -14.97
C PRO A 333 7.51 -8.38 -16.18
N GLU A 334 6.39 -9.03 -16.43
CA GLU A 334 5.43 -8.64 -17.47
C GLU A 334 4.83 -7.28 -17.20
N TYR A 335 4.73 -6.89 -15.91
CA TYR A 335 4.11 -5.62 -15.46
C TYR A 335 5.15 -4.62 -14.94
N ILE A 336 6.10 -5.08 -14.13
CA ILE A 336 7.23 -4.31 -13.58
C ILE A 336 8.51 -5.09 -13.90
N TYR A 337 9.26 -4.65 -14.92
CA TYR A 337 10.34 -5.45 -15.47
C TYR A 337 11.63 -5.42 -14.66
N ASP A 338 12.06 -4.24 -14.21
CA ASP A 338 13.37 -4.03 -13.61
C ASP A 338 13.30 -3.12 -12.39
N THR A 339 14.42 -3.03 -11.66
CA THR A 339 14.60 -2.18 -10.48
C THR A 339 14.19 -0.74 -10.71
N LYS A 340 14.43 -0.18 -11.88
CA LYS A 340 14.08 1.21 -12.18
C LYS A 340 12.58 1.43 -12.22
N GLN A 341 11.86 0.48 -12.81
CA GLN A 341 10.39 0.48 -12.82
C GLN A 341 9.85 0.23 -11.41
N LEU A 342 10.50 -0.69 -10.65
CA LEU A 342 10.13 -1.02 -9.28
C LEU A 342 10.25 0.20 -8.34
N ILE A 343 11.39 0.92 -8.38
CA ILE A 343 11.58 2.17 -7.64
C ILE A 343 10.48 3.19 -7.97
N ARG A 344 10.19 3.36 -9.26
CA ARG A 344 9.20 4.33 -9.68
C ARG A 344 7.79 3.96 -9.22
N ALA A 345 7.39 2.72 -9.37
CA ALA A 345 6.10 2.21 -8.94
C ALA A 345 5.92 2.35 -7.42
N ALA A 346 6.89 1.91 -6.63
CA ALA A 346 6.84 2.00 -5.17
C ALA A 346 6.67 3.45 -4.67
N LEU A 347 7.40 4.41 -5.25
CA LEU A 347 7.30 5.82 -4.88
C LEU A 347 5.97 6.45 -5.31
N GLU A 348 5.47 6.11 -6.51
CA GLU A 348 4.15 6.56 -6.98
C GLU A 348 3.04 6.05 -6.08
N ASP A 349 3.10 4.78 -5.71
CA ASP A 349 2.08 4.11 -4.91
C ASP A 349 2.01 4.70 -3.50
N VAL A 350 3.15 4.82 -2.83
CA VAL A 350 3.22 5.45 -1.49
C VAL A 350 2.74 6.89 -1.53
N PHE A 351 3.16 7.68 -2.52
CA PHE A 351 2.69 9.06 -2.66
C PHE A 351 1.18 9.14 -2.92
N CYS A 352 0.66 8.34 -3.86
CA CYS A 352 -0.77 8.33 -4.17
C CYS A 352 -1.60 7.89 -2.96
N GLY A 353 -1.18 6.83 -2.27
CA GLY A 353 -1.84 6.39 -1.05
C GLY A 353 -1.82 7.44 0.07
N HIS A 354 -0.67 8.08 0.31
CA HIS A 354 -0.57 9.19 1.26
C HIS A 354 -1.51 10.35 0.90
N LEU A 355 -1.56 10.72 -0.38
CA LEU A 355 -2.44 11.81 -0.81
C LEU A 355 -3.93 11.40 -0.78
N HIS A 356 -4.26 10.10 -0.71
CA HIS A 356 -5.60 9.63 -0.35
C HIS A 356 -5.86 9.60 1.17
N GLY A 357 -4.86 9.92 1.99
CA GLY A 357 -4.97 9.88 3.47
C GLY A 357 -4.83 8.48 4.05
N LEU A 358 -4.11 7.57 3.39
CA LEU A 358 -3.96 6.17 3.78
C LEU A 358 -2.64 5.89 4.49
N PRO A 359 -2.64 5.02 5.51
CA PRO A 359 -1.44 4.53 6.17
C PRO A 359 -0.74 3.48 5.30
N MET A 360 0.08 3.95 4.36
CA MET A 360 0.72 3.12 3.34
C MET A 360 1.87 2.28 3.87
N GLY A 361 1.83 0.99 3.53
CA GLY A 361 2.98 0.10 3.54
C GLY A 361 3.43 -0.27 2.14
N CYS A 362 4.62 -0.84 2.05
CA CYS A 362 5.12 -1.39 0.80
C CYS A 362 5.78 -2.74 1.04
N ASP A 363 5.32 -3.74 0.29
CA ASP A 363 6.07 -4.96 0.10
C ASP A 363 7.04 -4.74 -1.06
N VAL A 364 8.31 -4.52 -0.71
CA VAL A 364 9.39 -4.32 -1.69
C VAL A 364 9.78 -5.68 -2.25
N CYS A 365 8.84 -6.31 -2.93
CA CYS A 365 9.02 -7.66 -3.42
C CYS A 365 9.40 -7.70 -4.91
N TYR A 366 10.05 -8.79 -5.28
CA TYR A 366 10.35 -9.12 -6.65
C TYR A 366 10.34 -10.65 -6.84
N THR A 367 10.00 -11.09 -8.04
CA THR A 367 10.05 -12.51 -8.41
C THR A 367 11.43 -12.85 -8.96
N ASN A 368 11.85 -14.11 -8.86
CA ASN A 368 13.13 -14.61 -9.34
C ASN A 368 13.37 -14.42 -10.87
N HIS A 369 12.34 -14.06 -11.62
CA HIS A 369 12.42 -13.79 -13.06
C HIS A 369 12.86 -12.35 -13.37
N MET A 370 12.77 -11.44 -12.40
CA MET A 370 13.13 -10.04 -12.58
C MET A 370 14.66 -9.85 -12.53
N PRO A 371 15.24 -8.97 -13.36
CA PRO A 371 16.63 -8.57 -13.24
C PRO A 371 16.81 -7.58 -12.06
N THR A 372 16.47 -8.03 -10.85
CA THR A 372 16.50 -7.29 -9.59
C THR A 372 17.09 -8.20 -8.54
N ASP A 373 17.82 -7.65 -7.59
CA ASP A 373 18.42 -8.42 -6.50
C ASP A 373 18.17 -7.77 -5.12
N GLN A 374 18.74 -8.37 -4.08
CA GLN A 374 18.55 -7.88 -2.71
C GLN A 374 19.15 -6.48 -2.48
N ASN A 375 20.25 -6.12 -3.15
CA ASN A 375 20.80 -4.76 -3.02
C ASN A 375 19.83 -3.70 -3.59
N ASP A 376 19.10 -4.05 -4.65
CA ASP A 376 18.06 -3.18 -5.21
C ASP A 376 16.90 -3.00 -4.22
N SER A 377 16.46 -4.10 -3.59
CA SER A 377 15.42 -4.08 -2.57
C SER A 377 15.80 -3.20 -1.36
N GLU A 378 17.04 -3.32 -0.86
CA GLU A 378 17.58 -2.47 0.22
C GLU A 378 17.62 -0.98 -0.17
N ALA A 379 17.98 -0.68 -1.42
CA ALA A 379 17.97 0.69 -1.93
C ALA A 379 16.53 1.26 -1.98
N ILE A 380 15.56 0.47 -2.47
CA ILE A 380 14.15 0.86 -2.51
C ILE A 380 13.60 1.08 -1.10
N LEU A 381 13.88 0.17 -0.17
CA LEU A 381 13.50 0.30 1.24
C LEU A 381 14.00 1.61 1.85
N THR A 382 15.24 2.00 1.56
CA THR A 382 15.83 3.25 2.04
C THR A 382 15.10 4.47 1.46
N LEU A 383 14.77 4.46 0.17
CA LEU A 383 14.00 5.53 -0.48
C LEU A 383 12.59 5.65 0.11
N LEU A 384 11.90 4.53 0.33
CA LEU A 384 10.57 4.49 0.91
C LEU A 384 10.55 4.97 2.36
N GLY A 385 11.51 4.54 3.17
CA GLY A 385 11.68 5.03 4.54
C GLY A 385 11.91 6.54 4.61
N THR A 386 12.62 7.10 3.61
CA THR A 386 12.82 8.53 3.45
C THR A 386 11.54 9.23 2.97
N ALA A 387 10.75 8.58 2.12
CA ALA A 387 9.47 9.10 1.63
C ALA A 387 8.33 9.05 2.67
N GLY A 388 8.60 8.46 3.85
CA GLY A 388 7.63 8.43 4.95
C GLY A 388 6.69 7.24 4.93
N VAL A 389 7.03 6.14 4.25
CA VAL A 389 6.23 4.90 4.32
C VAL A 389 6.00 4.50 5.78
N HIS A 390 4.77 4.08 6.11
CA HIS A 390 4.40 3.80 7.49
C HIS A 390 4.90 2.44 7.98
N TYR A 391 4.93 1.45 7.09
CA TYR A 391 5.45 0.13 7.41
C TYR A 391 5.99 -0.60 6.17
N VAL A 392 6.79 -1.61 6.43
CA VAL A 392 7.37 -2.51 5.42
C VAL A 392 7.26 -3.96 5.88
N MET A 393 7.59 -4.90 5.00
CA MET A 393 7.57 -6.32 5.33
C MET A 393 8.80 -6.72 6.14
N GLY A 394 8.63 -7.68 7.04
CA GLY A 394 9.70 -8.38 7.74
C GLY A 394 9.54 -9.88 7.53
N LEU A 395 10.46 -10.48 6.79
CA LEU A 395 10.48 -11.90 6.46
C LEU A 395 11.78 -12.58 6.93
N PRO A 396 11.74 -13.90 7.17
CA PRO A 396 12.98 -14.66 7.42
C PRO A 396 13.89 -14.59 6.19
N GLN A 397 15.12 -14.08 6.34
CA GLN A 397 16.12 -14.04 5.26
C GLN A 397 15.66 -13.31 3.97
N ALA A 398 14.64 -12.46 4.05
CA ALA A 398 14.02 -11.79 2.89
C ALA A 398 13.34 -12.76 1.89
N ASP A 399 13.06 -13.98 2.28
CA ASP A 399 12.54 -15.02 1.39
C ASP A 399 11.19 -15.54 1.88
N ASP A 400 10.18 -15.44 1.03
CA ASP A 400 8.86 -16.03 1.29
C ASP A 400 8.78 -17.41 0.64
N ILE A 401 8.98 -18.43 1.45
CA ILE A 401 9.00 -19.83 1.00
C ILE A 401 7.61 -20.39 0.64
N MET A 402 6.53 -19.69 0.99
CA MET A 402 5.17 -20.08 0.63
C MET A 402 4.72 -19.37 -0.66
N LEU A 403 4.94 -18.05 -0.77
CA LEU A 403 4.57 -17.26 -1.94
C LEU A 403 5.63 -17.26 -3.06
N MET A 404 6.83 -17.77 -2.78
CA MET A 404 7.91 -17.94 -3.76
C MET A 404 8.42 -16.63 -4.37
N TYR A 405 8.58 -15.59 -3.55
CA TYR A 405 9.19 -14.31 -3.94
C TYR A 405 10.16 -13.80 -2.86
N GLN A 406 10.96 -12.80 -3.20
CA GLN A 406 11.85 -12.09 -2.29
C GLN A 406 11.24 -10.76 -1.88
N SER A 407 11.56 -10.31 -0.67
CA SER A 407 11.12 -9.02 -0.12
C SER A 407 12.21 -8.44 0.81
N THR A 408 11.82 -7.89 1.95
CA THR A 408 12.72 -7.32 2.96
C THR A 408 12.81 -8.21 4.20
N SER A 409 14.04 -8.35 4.74
CA SER A 409 14.29 -9.17 5.91
C SER A 409 14.07 -8.42 7.23
N TYR A 410 14.01 -9.15 8.34
CA TYR A 410 14.04 -8.56 9.69
C TYR A 410 15.26 -7.65 9.91
N HIS A 411 16.42 -8.02 9.33
CA HIS A 411 17.66 -7.24 9.41
C HIS A 411 17.58 -5.94 8.62
N ASP A 412 16.95 -5.97 7.44
CA ASP A 412 16.75 -4.78 6.60
C ASP A 412 15.88 -3.76 7.32
N VAL A 413 14.79 -4.23 7.95
CA VAL A 413 13.92 -3.38 8.77
C VAL A 413 14.70 -2.72 9.92
N ALA A 414 15.48 -3.50 10.67
CA ALA A 414 16.28 -2.97 11.77
C ALA A 414 17.35 -1.98 11.28
N SER A 415 17.99 -2.29 10.15
CA SER A 415 19.04 -1.44 9.55
C SER A 415 18.47 -0.11 9.07
N VAL A 416 17.34 -0.11 8.35
CA VAL A 416 16.73 1.13 7.86
C VAL A 416 16.19 2.00 8.99
N ARG A 417 15.64 1.39 10.05
CA ARG A 417 15.26 2.13 11.27
C ARG A 417 16.48 2.85 11.86
N GLN A 418 17.60 2.17 11.99
CA GLN A 418 18.84 2.76 12.51
C GLN A 418 19.37 3.88 11.60
N LEU A 419 19.44 3.64 10.28
CA LEU A 419 19.92 4.60 9.29
C LEU A 419 19.10 5.89 9.31
N LEU A 420 17.77 5.78 9.32
CA LEU A 420 16.83 6.90 9.26
C LEU A 420 16.42 7.43 10.64
N LYS A 421 16.98 6.88 11.72
CA LYS A 421 16.63 7.22 13.13
C LYS A 421 15.14 7.00 13.44
N LYS A 422 14.52 6.05 12.78
CA LYS A 422 13.14 5.64 13.03
C LYS A 422 13.08 4.62 14.16
N GLN A 423 11.91 4.52 14.80
CA GLN A 423 11.67 3.61 15.92
C GLN A 423 10.50 2.68 15.60
N PRO A 424 10.38 1.54 16.27
CA PRO A 424 9.12 0.80 16.32
C PRO A 424 7.99 1.64 16.94
N ILE A 425 6.73 1.21 16.76
CA ILE A 425 5.57 1.80 17.45
C ILE A 425 5.86 1.88 18.96
N PRO A 426 5.53 2.99 19.65
CA PRO A 426 5.99 3.24 21.02
C PRO A 426 5.69 2.11 22.01
N GLU A 427 4.47 1.57 22.02
CA GLU A 427 4.06 0.50 22.93
C GLU A 427 4.83 -0.80 22.64
N PHE A 428 5.07 -1.09 21.36
CA PHE A 428 5.85 -2.25 20.94
C PHE A 428 7.34 -2.07 21.26
N LYS A 429 7.88 -0.87 21.13
CA LYS A 429 9.25 -0.53 21.54
C LYS A 429 9.46 -0.79 23.03
N GLU A 430 8.55 -0.32 23.89
CA GLU A 430 8.61 -0.58 25.33
C GLU A 430 8.58 -2.09 25.65
N TRP A 431 7.77 -2.83 24.89
CA TRP A 431 7.72 -4.28 25.01
C TRP A 431 9.05 -4.93 24.60
N LEU A 432 9.63 -4.53 23.47
CA LEU A 432 10.94 -5.02 23.01
C LEU A 432 12.07 -4.73 24.02
N GLU A 433 12.07 -3.53 24.62
CA GLU A 433 13.06 -3.14 25.64
C GLU A 433 12.97 -4.04 26.89
N LYS A 434 11.77 -4.40 27.35
CA LYS A 434 11.57 -5.34 28.47
C LYS A 434 12.16 -6.74 28.21
N TRP A 435 12.15 -7.17 26.94
CA TRP A 435 12.72 -8.45 26.53
C TRP A 435 14.21 -8.35 26.19
N GLY A 436 14.76 -7.14 26.07
CA GLY A 436 16.15 -6.88 25.66
C GLY A 436 16.38 -7.09 24.16
N PHE A 437 15.31 -7.04 23.36
CA PHE A 437 15.38 -7.10 21.89
C PHE A 437 15.67 -5.74 21.26
N TRP A 438 15.43 -4.65 21.99
CA TRP A 438 15.70 -3.28 21.56
C TRP A 438 16.37 -2.49 22.68
N GLU A 439 17.44 -1.76 22.36
CA GLU A 439 18.19 -0.95 23.33
C GLU A 439 18.77 0.29 22.63
N ASN A 440 18.59 1.47 23.22
CA ASN A 440 19.16 2.73 22.71
C ASN A 440 18.90 3.03 21.22
N GLY A 441 17.74 2.65 20.71
CA GLY A 441 17.33 2.93 19.33
C GLY A 441 17.85 1.94 18.27
N HIS A 442 18.35 0.78 18.68
CA HIS A 442 18.83 -0.31 17.82
C HIS A 442 18.54 -1.68 18.42
N LEU A 443 18.88 -2.74 17.69
CA LEU A 443 18.75 -4.12 18.18
C LEU A 443 19.53 -4.32 19.48
N GLY A 444 18.86 -4.90 20.48
CA GLY A 444 19.38 -5.15 21.80
C GLY A 444 20.19 -6.44 21.92
N ARG A 445 20.69 -6.74 23.13
CA ARG A 445 21.56 -7.88 23.42
C ARG A 445 20.92 -9.25 23.16
N ASN A 446 19.59 -9.34 23.23
CA ASN A 446 18.85 -10.58 23.01
C ASN A 446 18.27 -10.66 21.58
N ALA A 447 18.56 -9.69 20.71
CA ALA A 447 18.02 -9.68 19.35
C ALA A 447 18.42 -10.95 18.59
N GLY A 448 17.44 -11.55 17.90
CA GLY A 448 17.63 -12.80 17.17
C GLY A 448 17.69 -14.06 18.02
N ASP A 449 17.44 -13.95 19.33
CA ASP A 449 17.38 -15.13 20.22
C ASP A 449 15.95 -15.38 20.72
N PRO A 450 15.14 -16.16 19.99
CA PRO A 450 13.78 -16.48 20.42
C PRO A 450 13.73 -17.38 21.68
N SER A 451 14.87 -17.99 22.08
CA SER A 451 14.89 -18.84 23.31
C SER A 451 14.56 -18.06 24.58
N VAL A 452 14.74 -16.74 24.55
CA VAL A 452 14.37 -15.83 25.67
C VAL A 452 12.89 -15.94 26.03
N PHE A 453 12.01 -16.25 25.06
CA PHE A 453 10.58 -16.45 25.32
C PHE A 453 10.27 -17.69 26.18
N PHE A 454 11.19 -18.63 26.28
CA PHE A 454 11.01 -19.88 27.05
C PHE A 454 11.67 -19.85 28.42
N THR A 455 12.42 -18.80 28.73
CA THR A 455 13.20 -18.68 29.99
C THR A 455 12.52 -17.74 31.01
N LYS A 456 11.47 -17.05 30.63
CA LYS A 456 10.64 -16.20 31.47
C LYS A 456 9.24 -16.79 31.59
#